data_395749147f9c7a12685dd93f72c99237
#
_entry.id   395749147f9c7a12685dd93f72c99237
#
_cell.length_a   1.000
_cell.length_b   1.000
_cell.length_c   1.000
_cell.angle_alpha   90.00
_cell.angle_beta   90.00
_cell.angle_gamma   90.00
#
_symmetry.space_group_name_H-M   'P 1'
#
loop_
_entity.id
_entity.type
_entity.pdbx_description
1 polymer ?
#
loop_
_entity_poly.entity_id
_entity_poly.type
_entity_poly.pdbx_seq_one_letter_code
_entity_poly.pdbx_strand_id
1 'polypeptide(L)'
;MLRETDLKVSGLITQRTGPDALAVHELYSGDTYPLTLAPNSDAGFLVGHFRFSPEALARSDRALNACFPTQVFILDEIGPMELVYGQGWIRAISLLRRRTYRIAFIVVRPELLVQAMRQLPLTYYTVIHLTAEIRDSVPASLFSIATNVCCIEEHPAMEAL
;
A
#
# COMPACT_ATOMS: atom_id res chain seq x y z
N MET A 1 4.94 -16.36 -3.15
CA MET A 1 5.77 -16.15 -1.94
C MET A 1 4.91 -15.76 -0.73
N LEU A 2 4.53 -14.50 -0.46
CA LEU A 2 3.70 -14.18 0.76
C LEU A 2 2.34 -14.90 0.79
N ARG A 3 1.70 -15.12 -0.35
CA ARG A 3 0.42 -15.88 -0.43
C ARG A 3 0.56 -17.39 -0.15
N GLU A 4 1.75 -17.92 -0.12
CA GLU A 4 2.07 -19.32 0.19
C GLU A 4 2.43 -19.53 1.66
N THR A 5 2.33 -18.48 2.45
CA THR A 5 2.49 -18.50 3.91
C THR A 5 1.13 -18.30 4.57
N ASP A 6 1.01 -18.67 5.84
CA ASP A 6 -0.17 -18.41 6.67
C ASP A 6 -0.30 -16.93 7.09
N LEU A 7 0.57 -16.05 6.59
CA LEU A 7 0.56 -14.63 6.91
C LEU A 7 -0.67 -13.94 6.30
N LYS A 8 -1.41 -13.22 7.14
CA LYS A 8 -2.49 -12.35 6.67
C LYS A 8 -1.89 -11.13 5.98
N VAL A 9 -1.98 -11.12 4.65
CA VAL A 9 -1.52 -10.02 3.80
C VAL A 9 -2.72 -9.25 3.27
N SER A 10 -2.70 -7.93 3.42
CA SER A 10 -3.76 -7.04 2.96
C SER A 10 -3.18 -5.78 2.35
N GLY A 11 -3.98 -5.04 1.63
CA GLY A 11 -3.61 -3.78 1.02
C GLY A 11 -4.07 -3.66 -0.41
N LEU A 12 -3.54 -2.66 -1.09
CA LEU A 12 -3.87 -2.34 -2.47
C LEU A 12 -2.59 -2.20 -3.30
N ILE A 13 -2.64 -2.72 -4.52
CA ILE A 13 -1.57 -2.55 -5.51
C ILE A 13 -2.17 -1.92 -6.75
N THR A 14 -1.56 -0.82 -7.22
CA THR A 14 -1.89 -0.21 -8.51
C THR A 14 -1.13 -0.92 -9.62
N GLN A 15 -1.86 -1.29 -10.65
CA GLN A 15 -1.31 -1.95 -11.83
C GLN A 15 -1.59 -1.09 -13.07
N ARG A 16 -0.56 -0.87 -13.88
CA ARG A 16 -0.74 -0.23 -15.17
C ARG A 16 -1.29 -1.24 -16.18
N THR A 17 -2.46 -0.95 -16.74
CA THR A 17 -3.14 -1.82 -17.70
C THR A 17 -3.14 -1.24 -19.12
N GLY A 18 -2.69 0.00 -19.27
CA GLY A 18 -2.58 0.68 -20.56
C GLY A 18 -1.84 2.01 -20.45
N PRO A 19 -1.70 2.77 -21.54
CA PRO A 19 -1.03 4.08 -21.52
C PRO A 19 -1.64 5.04 -20.50
N ASP A 20 -2.98 5.11 -20.48
CA ASP A 20 -3.76 6.01 -19.62
C ASP A 20 -4.67 5.23 -18.66
N ALA A 21 -4.37 3.96 -18.42
CA ALA A 21 -5.22 3.06 -17.65
C ALA A 21 -4.49 2.42 -16.49
N LEU A 22 -5.12 2.53 -15.31
CA LEU A 22 -4.71 1.89 -14.07
C LEU A 22 -5.82 0.99 -13.54
N ALA A 23 -5.46 -0.09 -12.90
CA ALA A 23 -6.35 -0.94 -12.11
C ALA A 23 -5.84 -1.06 -10.67
N VAL A 24 -6.74 -1.34 -9.75
CA VAL A 24 -6.42 -1.72 -8.37
C VAL A 24 -6.57 -3.22 -8.23
N HIS A 25 -5.60 -3.83 -7.58
CA HIS A 25 -5.65 -5.19 -7.08
C HIS A 25 -5.74 -5.17 -5.56
N GLU A 26 -6.84 -5.70 -5.02
CA GLU A 26 -7.05 -5.86 -3.57
C GLU A 26 -6.38 -7.16 -3.10
N LEU A 27 -5.38 -7.05 -2.23
CA LEU A 27 -4.62 -8.23 -1.78
C LEU A 27 -5.43 -9.18 -0.90
N TYR A 28 -6.39 -8.65 -0.13
CA TYR A 28 -7.21 -9.45 0.77
C TYR A 28 -8.27 -10.26 0.02
N SER A 29 -9.07 -9.63 -0.85
CA SER A 29 -10.14 -10.30 -1.61
C SER A 29 -9.62 -11.02 -2.86
N GLY A 30 -8.52 -10.53 -3.44
CA GLY A 30 -8.03 -10.96 -4.75
C GLY A 30 -8.71 -10.25 -5.92
N ASP A 31 -9.64 -9.33 -5.65
CA ASP A 31 -10.35 -8.60 -6.68
C ASP A 31 -9.44 -7.63 -7.43
N THR A 32 -9.74 -7.45 -8.71
CA THR A 32 -9.09 -6.44 -9.54
C THR A 32 -10.16 -5.65 -10.30
N TYR A 33 -10.03 -4.32 -10.31
CA TYR A 33 -10.98 -3.44 -11.00
C TYR A 33 -10.28 -2.19 -11.55
N PRO A 34 -10.84 -1.57 -12.62
CA PRO A 34 -10.29 -0.33 -13.16
C PRO A 34 -10.31 0.80 -12.13
N LEU A 35 -9.18 1.49 -11.97
CA LEU A 35 -9.03 2.66 -11.11
C LEU A 35 -9.31 3.95 -11.88
N THR A 36 -9.04 3.94 -13.19
CA THR A 36 -9.18 5.08 -14.08
C THR A 36 -10.34 4.91 -15.05
N LEU A 37 -10.89 6.03 -15.46
CA LEU A 37 -11.87 6.16 -16.55
C LEU A 37 -11.15 6.40 -17.88
N ALA A 38 -11.90 6.33 -18.99
CA ALA A 38 -11.38 6.75 -20.29
C ALA A 38 -10.94 8.23 -20.25
N PRO A 39 -9.86 8.60 -20.95
CA PRO A 39 -9.31 9.96 -20.90
C PRO A 39 -10.31 11.07 -21.26
N ASN A 40 -11.26 10.77 -22.15
CA ASN A 40 -12.31 11.67 -22.63
C ASN A 40 -13.61 11.61 -21.80
N SER A 41 -13.61 10.94 -20.66
CA SER A 41 -14.79 10.91 -19.77
C SER A 41 -15.04 12.28 -19.16
N ASP A 42 -16.32 12.69 -19.06
CA ASP A 42 -16.71 13.90 -18.35
C ASP A 42 -16.75 13.70 -16.82
N ALA A 43 -16.74 12.45 -16.37
CA ALA A 43 -16.73 12.09 -14.95
C ALA A 43 -15.30 11.96 -14.40
N GLY A 44 -15.19 11.97 -13.07
CA GLY A 44 -13.92 11.78 -12.38
C GLY A 44 -13.05 13.03 -12.34
N PHE A 45 -11.83 12.87 -11.84
CA PHE A 45 -10.87 13.97 -11.73
C PHE A 45 -9.50 13.57 -12.29
N LEU A 46 -8.78 14.56 -12.81
CA LEU A 46 -7.52 14.38 -13.50
C LEU A 46 -6.33 14.61 -12.56
N VAL A 47 -5.42 13.64 -12.49
CA VAL A 47 -4.11 13.79 -11.84
C VAL A 47 -3.04 13.33 -12.82
N GLY A 48 -2.19 14.26 -13.25
CA GLY A 48 -1.30 14.02 -14.38
C GLY A 48 -2.13 13.80 -15.66
N HIS A 49 -1.96 12.65 -16.28
CA HIS A 49 -2.74 12.21 -17.46
C HIS A 49 -3.79 11.15 -17.13
N PHE A 50 -3.88 10.73 -15.88
CA PHE A 50 -4.84 9.72 -15.43
C PHE A 50 -6.13 10.37 -14.94
N ARG A 51 -7.26 9.87 -15.42
CA ARG A 51 -8.59 10.28 -14.97
C ARG A 51 -9.14 9.26 -13.98
N PHE A 52 -9.12 9.58 -12.71
CA PHE A 52 -9.53 8.68 -11.63
C PHE A 52 -11.04 8.58 -11.50
N SER A 53 -11.53 7.34 -11.28
CA SER A 53 -12.94 7.04 -11.02
C SER A 53 -13.27 7.30 -9.55
N PRO A 54 -14.22 8.20 -9.22
CA PRO A 54 -14.69 8.40 -7.86
C PRO A 54 -15.27 7.12 -7.23
N GLU A 55 -15.95 6.32 -8.06
CA GLU A 55 -16.55 5.06 -7.62
C GLU A 55 -15.48 4.02 -7.26
N ALA A 56 -14.45 3.89 -8.11
CA ALA A 56 -13.32 3.00 -7.84
C ALA A 56 -12.56 3.41 -6.57
N LEU A 57 -12.34 4.71 -6.37
CA LEU A 57 -11.71 5.22 -5.14
C LEU A 57 -12.56 4.95 -3.90
N ALA A 58 -13.87 5.14 -3.98
CA ALA A 58 -14.78 4.81 -2.88
C ALA A 58 -14.81 3.30 -2.58
N ARG A 59 -14.68 2.46 -3.62
CA ARG A 59 -14.51 1.01 -3.45
C ARG A 59 -13.20 0.69 -2.75
N SER A 60 -12.09 1.28 -3.20
CA SER A 60 -10.76 1.13 -2.60
C SER A 60 -10.74 1.56 -1.12
N ASP A 61 -11.43 2.64 -0.77
CA ASP A 61 -11.56 3.10 0.60
C ASP A 61 -12.28 2.09 1.50
N ARG A 62 -13.32 1.42 1.00
CA ARG A 62 -14.00 0.33 1.72
C ARG A 62 -13.06 -0.87 1.90
N ALA A 63 -12.32 -1.24 0.86
CA ALA A 63 -11.34 -2.32 0.91
C ALA A 63 -10.24 -2.02 1.93
N LEU A 64 -9.69 -0.79 1.95
CA LEU A 64 -8.70 -0.37 2.93
C LEU A 64 -9.20 -0.51 4.37
N ASN A 65 -10.46 -0.15 4.65
CA ASN A 65 -11.03 -0.35 5.99
C ASN A 65 -11.13 -1.84 6.38
N ALA A 66 -11.40 -2.72 5.41
CA ALA A 66 -11.47 -4.16 5.63
C ALA A 66 -10.10 -4.83 5.76
N CYS A 67 -9.00 -4.14 5.38
CA CYS A 67 -7.64 -4.67 5.48
C CYS A 67 -7.19 -4.93 6.93
N PHE A 68 -7.74 -4.22 7.90
CA PHE A 68 -7.22 -4.23 9.27
C PHE A 68 -8.15 -4.96 10.26
N PRO A 69 -7.61 -5.68 11.25
CA PRO A 69 -6.18 -5.90 11.50
C PRO A 69 -5.53 -6.87 10.48
N THR A 70 -4.23 -6.68 10.24
CA THR A 70 -3.45 -7.53 9.34
C THR A 70 -2.04 -7.74 9.88
N GLN A 71 -1.29 -8.74 9.38
CA GLN A 71 0.12 -8.91 9.72
C GLN A 71 1.01 -8.11 8.76
N VAL A 72 0.74 -8.20 7.46
CA VAL A 72 1.48 -7.48 6.43
C VAL A 72 0.52 -6.57 5.67
N PHE A 73 0.79 -5.27 5.67
CA PHE A 73 0.05 -4.29 4.89
C PHE A 73 0.90 -3.79 3.73
N ILE A 74 0.36 -3.78 2.52
CA ILE A 74 1.06 -3.31 1.32
C ILE A 74 0.21 -2.24 0.64
N LEU A 75 0.82 -1.09 0.35
CA LEU A 75 0.16 -0.02 -0.40
C LEU A 75 1.09 0.51 -1.50
N ASP A 76 0.71 0.29 -2.73
CA ASP A 76 1.41 0.74 -3.94
C ASP A 76 0.42 1.53 -4.84
N GLU A 77 0.55 2.86 -4.84
CA GLU A 77 1.46 3.79 -4.16
C GLU A 77 0.71 4.86 -3.33
N ILE A 78 1.39 5.51 -2.40
CA ILE A 78 0.97 6.83 -1.90
C ILE A 78 1.64 7.89 -2.78
N GLY A 79 0.83 8.62 -3.51
CA GLY A 79 1.29 9.54 -4.55
C GLY A 79 0.85 10.99 -4.34
N PRO A 80 0.85 11.78 -5.42
CA PRO A 80 0.41 13.17 -5.37
C PRO A 80 -1.04 13.34 -4.93
N MET A 81 -1.91 12.36 -5.24
CA MET A 81 -3.31 12.41 -4.82
C MET A 81 -3.44 12.55 -3.32
N GLU A 82 -2.74 11.73 -2.58
CA GLU A 82 -2.80 11.66 -1.13
C GLU A 82 -1.99 12.77 -0.49
N LEU A 83 -0.74 12.93 -0.92
CA LEU A 83 0.22 13.78 -0.24
C LEU A 83 0.10 15.26 -0.62
N VAL A 84 -0.35 15.56 -1.85
CA VAL A 84 -0.44 16.95 -2.34
C VAL A 84 -1.89 17.44 -2.34
N TYR A 85 -2.82 16.64 -2.87
CA TYR A 85 -4.21 17.05 -3.05
C TYR A 85 -5.13 16.61 -1.90
N GLY A 86 -4.67 15.77 -0.98
CA GLY A 86 -5.48 15.27 0.13
C GLY A 86 -6.69 14.45 -0.30
N GLN A 87 -6.56 13.75 -1.43
CA GLN A 87 -7.61 12.94 -2.05
C GLN A 87 -7.14 11.48 -2.17
N GLY A 88 -7.83 10.68 -2.97
CA GLY A 88 -7.44 9.29 -3.18
C GLY A 88 -7.50 8.46 -1.91
N TRP A 89 -6.45 7.72 -1.65
CA TRP A 89 -6.35 6.83 -0.49
C TRP A 89 -5.82 7.53 0.76
N ILE A 90 -6.14 8.80 0.96
CA ILE A 90 -5.72 9.58 2.14
C ILE A 90 -6.10 8.89 3.45
N ARG A 91 -7.16 8.10 3.45
CA ARG A 91 -7.60 7.31 4.60
C ARG A 91 -6.54 6.28 5.03
N ALA A 92 -5.73 5.76 4.12
CA ALA A 92 -4.65 4.82 4.44
C ALA A 92 -3.70 5.40 5.49
N ILE A 93 -3.39 6.71 5.43
CA ILE A 93 -2.54 7.40 6.41
C ILE A 93 -3.15 7.31 7.82
N SER A 94 -4.47 7.51 7.93
CA SER A 94 -5.18 7.41 9.21
C SER A 94 -5.24 5.96 9.73
N LEU A 95 -5.39 4.99 8.84
CA LEU A 95 -5.38 3.57 9.18
C LEU A 95 -4.00 3.11 9.65
N LEU A 96 -2.94 3.56 8.99
CA LEU A 96 -1.55 3.30 9.40
C LEU A 96 -1.25 3.83 10.82
N ARG A 97 -1.86 4.95 11.23
CA ARG A 97 -1.73 5.50 12.59
C ARG A 97 -2.31 4.59 13.67
N ARG A 98 -3.27 3.73 13.36
CA ARG A 98 -3.86 2.78 14.31
C ARG A 98 -2.91 1.63 14.67
N ARG A 99 -1.89 1.38 13.85
CA ARG A 99 -0.85 0.34 14.06
C ARG A 99 -1.43 -1.06 14.30
N THR A 100 -2.52 -1.40 13.68
CA THR A 100 -3.12 -2.73 13.72
C THR A 100 -2.55 -3.65 12.63
N TYR A 101 -1.23 -3.57 12.46
CA TYR A 101 -0.41 -4.39 11.56
C TYR A 101 0.96 -4.64 12.21
N ARG A 102 1.68 -5.66 11.75
CA ARG A 102 3.05 -5.95 12.18
C ARG A 102 4.08 -5.19 11.35
N ILE A 103 3.90 -5.21 10.03
CA ILE A 103 4.75 -4.50 9.09
C ILE A 103 3.91 -3.88 7.96
N ALA A 104 4.34 -2.73 7.48
CA ALA A 104 3.74 -2.08 6.31
C ALA A 104 4.81 -1.77 5.26
N PHE A 105 4.54 -2.13 4.02
CA PHE A 105 5.32 -1.73 2.85
C PHE A 105 4.56 -0.68 2.09
N ILE A 106 5.11 0.52 2.05
CA ILE A 106 4.48 1.68 1.39
C ILE A 106 5.38 2.13 0.25
N VAL A 107 4.85 2.10 -0.96
CA VAL A 107 5.55 2.64 -2.13
C VAL A 107 5.29 4.13 -2.22
N VAL A 108 6.36 4.89 -2.37
CA VAL A 108 6.34 6.35 -2.50
C VAL A 108 7.33 6.76 -3.58
N ARG A 109 6.97 7.71 -4.41
CA ARG A 109 7.89 8.28 -5.40
C ARG A 109 9.02 9.06 -4.71
N PRO A 110 10.26 9.01 -5.21
CA PRO A 110 11.41 9.69 -4.59
C PRO A 110 11.17 11.17 -4.31
N GLU A 111 10.53 11.88 -5.24
CA GLU A 111 10.24 13.33 -5.13
C GLU A 111 9.22 13.66 -4.03
N LEU A 112 8.43 12.69 -3.58
CA LEU A 112 7.43 12.84 -2.51
C LEU A 112 7.89 12.28 -1.17
N LEU A 113 9.08 11.69 -1.09
CA LEU A 113 9.55 10.99 0.10
C LEU A 113 9.56 11.90 1.35
N VAL A 114 10.08 13.13 1.22
CA VAL A 114 10.11 14.07 2.35
C VAL A 114 8.69 14.41 2.85
N GLN A 115 7.74 14.56 1.91
CA GLN A 115 6.36 14.87 2.25
C GLN A 115 5.66 13.66 2.89
N ALA A 116 5.91 12.46 2.39
CA ALA A 116 5.42 11.22 2.98
C ALA A 116 5.94 11.04 4.41
N MET A 117 7.23 11.29 4.65
CA MET A 117 7.84 11.21 5.98
C MET A 117 7.21 12.16 7.00
N ARG A 118 6.67 13.31 6.56
CA ARG A 118 5.97 14.26 7.45
C ARG A 118 4.54 13.83 7.78
N GLN A 119 3.90 13.05 6.93
CA GLN A 119 2.48 12.70 7.05
C GLN A 119 2.27 11.27 7.57
N LEU A 120 3.17 10.34 7.25
CA LEU A 120 3.09 8.96 7.70
C LEU A 120 3.46 8.82 9.18
N PRO A 121 2.88 7.86 9.91
CA PRO A 121 3.15 7.64 11.33
C PRO A 121 4.47 6.85 11.53
N LEU A 122 5.59 7.42 11.10
CA LEU A 122 6.89 6.75 11.08
C LEU A 122 7.54 6.78 12.47
N THR A 123 7.56 5.64 13.18
CA THR A 123 8.34 5.47 14.41
C THR A 123 9.61 4.66 14.14
N TYR A 124 9.45 3.53 13.46
CA TYR A 124 10.55 2.69 12.98
C TYR A 124 10.33 2.43 11.49
N TYR A 125 11.26 2.85 10.65
CA TYR A 125 11.16 2.66 9.21
C TYR A 125 12.54 2.52 8.58
N THR A 126 12.56 1.89 7.43
CA THR A 126 13.71 1.82 6.53
C THR A 126 13.27 2.29 5.16
N VAL A 127 14.07 3.14 4.53
CA VAL A 127 13.86 3.55 3.14
C VAL A 127 14.71 2.65 2.24
N ILE A 128 14.06 2.00 1.28
CA ILE A 128 14.71 1.20 0.25
C ILE A 128 14.57 1.95 -1.07
N HIS A 129 15.68 2.43 -1.62
CA HIS A 129 15.70 3.05 -2.94
C HIS A 129 15.71 1.95 -3.99
N LEU A 130 14.55 1.72 -4.63
CA LEU A 130 14.41 0.71 -5.68
C LEU A 130 15.05 1.22 -6.98
N THR A 131 16.09 0.52 -7.43
CA THR A 131 16.77 0.77 -8.71
C THR A 131 16.59 -0.44 -9.64
N ALA A 132 16.93 -0.27 -10.93
CA ALA A 132 16.86 -1.35 -11.89
C ALA A 132 17.76 -2.54 -11.51
N GLU A 133 18.90 -2.26 -10.87
CA GLU A 133 19.89 -3.27 -10.49
C GLU A 133 19.43 -4.17 -9.36
N ILE A 134 18.66 -3.61 -8.39
CA ILE A 134 18.26 -4.36 -7.19
C ILE A 134 16.81 -4.84 -7.22
N ARG A 135 15.99 -4.34 -8.15
CA ARG A 135 14.54 -4.61 -8.16
C ARG A 135 14.18 -6.10 -8.12
N ASP A 136 15.00 -6.94 -8.75
CA ASP A 136 14.72 -8.38 -8.86
C ASP A 136 15.09 -9.14 -7.56
N SER A 137 15.97 -8.56 -6.72
CA SER A 137 16.35 -9.11 -5.40
C SER A 137 15.49 -8.60 -4.24
N VAL A 138 14.89 -7.42 -4.38
CA VAL A 138 14.09 -6.77 -3.32
C VAL A 138 12.91 -7.63 -2.88
N PRO A 139 12.14 -8.31 -3.74
CA PRO A 139 11.02 -9.15 -3.29
C PRO A 139 11.41 -10.24 -2.30
N ALA A 140 12.55 -10.90 -2.51
CA ALA A 140 13.06 -11.91 -1.57
C ALA A 140 13.46 -11.30 -0.22
N SER A 141 14.09 -10.12 -0.25
CA SER A 141 14.45 -9.39 0.96
C SER A 141 13.22 -8.94 1.76
N LEU A 142 12.21 -8.36 1.08
CA LEU A 142 10.96 -7.95 1.72
C LEU A 142 10.19 -9.15 2.30
N PHE A 143 10.19 -10.28 1.61
CA PHE A 143 9.61 -11.52 2.10
C PHE A 143 10.29 -11.99 3.40
N SER A 144 11.62 -12.02 3.43
CA SER A 144 12.40 -12.39 4.62
C SER A 144 12.13 -11.43 5.79
N ILE A 145 12.08 -10.12 5.53
CA ILE A 145 11.75 -9.12 6.57
C ILE A 145 10.34 -9.36 7.11
N ALA A 146 9.35 -9.56 6.24
CA ALA A 146 7.96 -9.76 6.65
C ALA A 146 7.81 -11.03 7.52
N THR A 147 8.40 -12.14 7.10
CA THR A 147 8.34 -13.40 7.87
C THR A 147 9.03 -13.27 9.21
N ASN A 148 10.22 -12.69 9.28
CA ASN A 148 10.94 -12.49 10.53
C ASN A 148 10.17 -11.62 11.52
N VAL A 149 9.63 -10.47 11.07
CA VAL A 149 8.84 -9.55 11.92
C VAL A 149 7.55 -10.21 12.42
N CYS A 150 6.90 -11.04 11.60
CA CYS A 150 5.66 -11.70 11.99
C CYS A 150 5.86 -12.92 12.88
N CYS A 151 7.03 -13.59 12.83
CA CYS A 151 7.35 -14.78 13.66
C CYS A 151 7.89 -14.44 15.05
N ILE A 152 8.39 -13.22 15.30
CA ILE A 152 9.05 -12.85 16.58
C ILE A 152 8.10 -12.90 17.80
N GLU A 153 6.78 -12.92 17.63
CA GLU A 153 5.82 -12.82 18.74
C GLU A 153 5.09 -14.12 19.11
N GLU A 154 5.52 -15.27 18.64
CA GLU A 154 4.97 -16.54 19.13
C GLU A 154 5.64 -17.04 20.44
N HIS A 155 6.59 -16.27 21.00
CA HIS A 155 7.11 -16.57 22.33
C HIS A 155 6.36 -15.72 23.36
N PRO A 156 5.49 -16.33 24.20
CA PRO A 156 4.96 -15.62 25.35
C PRO A 156 6.14 -15.20 26.24
N ALA A 157 6.08 -13.98 26.73
CA ALA A 157 7.03 -13.51 27.74
C ALA A 157 7.13 -14.59 28.84
N MET A 158 8.34 -15.12 29.01
CA MET A 158 8.64 -15.98 30.16
C MET A 158 8.25 -15.19 31.41
N GLU A 159 7.27 -15.68 32.14
CA GLU A 159 6.89 -15.15 33.44
C GLU A 159 8.15 -14.97 34.27
N ALA A 160 8.44 -13.74 34.63
CA ALA A 160 9.44 -13.42 35.63
C ALA A 160 8.91 -13.91 36.97
N LEU A 161 9.56 -14.94 37.52
CA LEU A 161 9.48 -15.35 38.93
C LEU A 161 9.97 -14.24 39.85
#